data_717ffe1007b96f26ef872ebd66563251
#
_entry.id   717ffe1007b96f26ef872ebd66563251
#
_cell.length_a   1.000
_cell.length_b   1.000
_cell.length_c   1.000
_cell.angle_alpha   90.00
_cell.angle_beta   90.00
_cell.angle_gamma   90.00
#
_symmetry.space_group_name_H-M   'P 1'
#
loop_
_entity.id
_entity.type
_entity.pdbx_description
1 polymer ?
#
loop_
_entity_poly.entity_id
_entity_poly.type
_entity_poly.pdbx_seq_one_letter_code
_entity_poly.pdbx_strand_id
1 'polypeptide(L)'
;AMDVQKPDVVLALGKRSLLTVNAAKRPAPLVLGAVRDVDYQYPGILMIPDPEVILERLLLLAPDVKRVHVVQKGEGEDIQLRGAKEYLASRGVELDIRHSNDLREAASIYADMLEKANASDAVWILQDGSYVNSAIFSLLLDAAWNKNLVVFSSNPLHVKHGALFAVYPDNKKMGASLGEIANQVLQKRAEP
;
A
#
# COMPACT_ATOMS: atom_id res chain seq x y z
N ALA A 1 -7.27 -15.35 -26.96
CA ALA A 1 -5.85 -15.42 -27.38
C ALA A 1 -5.03 -16.46 -26.57
N MET A 2 -5.43 -16.80 -25.34
CA MET A 2 -4.74 -17.82 -24.53
C MET A 2 -4.95 -19.26 -25.00
N ASP A 3 -5.95 -19.54 -25.83
CA ASP A 3 -6.30 -20.92 -26.24
C ASP A 3 -5.41 -21.50 -27.34
N VAL A 4 -4.65 -20.67 -28.02
CA VAL A 4 -3.82 -21.07 -29.17
C VAL A 4 -2.36 -21.32 -28.77
N GLN A 5 -1.87 -20.73 -27.66
CA GLN A 5 -0.50 -20.91 -27.19
C GLN A 5 -0.48 -21.68 -25.88
N LYS A 6 0.43 -22.65 -25.75
CA LYS A 6 0.72 -23.35 -24.49
C LYS A 6 1.91 -22.60 -23.83
N PRO A 7 1.67 -21.63 -22.96
CA PRO A 7 2.77 -20.89 -22.32
C PRO A 7 3.46 -21.79 -21.29
N ASP A 8 4.78 -21.66 -21.15
CA ASP A 8 5.57 -22.34 -20.15
C ASP A 8 5.40 -21.72 -18.75
N VAL A 9 5.13 -20.42 -18.69
CA VAL A 9 4.80 -19.65 -17.48
C VAL A 9 3.81 -18.55 -17.82
N VAL A 10 2.95 -18.19 -16.87
CA VAL A 10 1.99 -17.09 -16.99
C VAL A 10 2.32 -16.02 -15.97
N LEU A 11 2.49 -14.78 -16.42
CA LEU A 11 2.59 -13.60 -15.57
C LEU A 11 1.22 -12.92 -15.50
N ALA A 12 0.60 -12.91 -14.31
CA ALA A 12 -0.65 -12.20 -14.08
C ALA A 12 -0.39 -10.88 -13.35
N LEU A 13 -0.68 -9.76 -14.01
CA LEU A 13 -0.51 -8.42 -13.46
C LEU A 13 -1.85 -7.85 -13.03
N GLY A 14 -2.02 -7.64 -11.72
CA GLY A 14 -3.24 -7.13 -11.12
C GLY A 14 -4.32 -8.19 -10.87
N LYS A 15 -5.26 -7.85 -9.99
CA LYS A 15 -6.33 -8.76 -9.51
C LYS A 15 -7.23 -9.31 -10.64
N ARG A 16 -7.55 -8.49 -11.65
CA ARG A 16 -8.38 -8.94 -12.78
C ARG A 16 -7.69 -10.02 -13.60
N SER A 17 -6.39 -9.89 -13.85
CA SER A 17 -5.60 -10.88 -14.59
C SER A 17 -5.55 -12.20 -13.83
N LEU A 18 -5.36 -12.17 -12.51
CA LEU A 18 -5.41 -13.35 -11.65
C LEU A 18 -6.75 -14.08 -11.77
N LEU A 19 -7.87 -13.36 -11.65
CA LEU A 19 -9.20 -13.95 -11.77
C LEU A 19 -9.41 -14.61 -13.16
N THR A 20 -8.92 -13.98 -14.23
CA THR A 20 -9.00 -14.50 -15.59
C THR A 20 -8.20 -15.80 -15.75
N VAL A 21 -6.98 -15.85 -15.20
CA VAL A 21 -6.13 -17.04 -15.27
C VAL A 21 -6.73 -18.19 -14.46
N ASN A 22 -7.22 -17.91 -13.25
CA ASN A 22 -7.88 -18.93 -12.43
C ASN A 22 -9.14 -19.50 -13.08
N ALA A 23 -9.95 -18.66 -13.74
CA ALA A 23 -11.12 -19.11 -14.49
C ALA A 23 -10.76 -19.99 -15.70
N ALA A 24 -9.61 -19.77 -16.32
CA ALA A 24 -9.15 -20.53 -17.47
C ALA A 24 -8.65 -21.96 -17.14
N LYS A 25 -8.53 -22.33 -15.86
CA LYS A 25 -8.10 -23.66 -15.35
C LYS A 25 -6.85 -24.21 -16.05
N ARG A 26 -5.82 -23.39 -16.25
CA ARG A 26 -4.63 -23.78 -17.03
C ARG A 26 -3.53 -24.39 -16.19
N PRO A 27 -2.80 -25.40 -16.73
CA PRO A 27 -1.75 -26.11 -16.00
C PRO A 27 -0.38 -25.37 -15.96
N ALA A 28 -0.26 -24.18 -16.58
CA ALA A 28 0.99 -23.43 -16.56
C ALA A 28 1.24 -22.79 -15.20
N PRO A 29 2.50 -22.77 -14.70
CA PRO A 29 2.86 -22.06 -13.49
C PRO A 29 2.48 -20.59 -13.59
N LEU A 30 2.05 -20.02 -12.46
CA LEU A 30 1.61 -18.65 -12.37
C LEU A 30 2.57 -17.84 -11.48
N VAL A 31 2.97 -16.67 -11.97
CA VAL A 31 3.70 -15.64 -11.22
C VAL A 31 2.83 -14.39 -11.13
N LEU A 32 2.67 -13.87 -9.93
CA LEU A 32 1.82 -12.69 -9.68
C LEU A 32 2.61 -11.41 -9.58
N GLY A 33 2.08 -10.33 -10.16
CA GLY A 33 2.62 -9.00 -10.00
C GLY A 33 1.54 -7.94 -9.90
N ALA A 34 1.90 -6.78 -9.36
CA ALA A 34 1.04 -5.61 -9.26
C ALA A 34 -0.32 -5.91 -8.57
N VAL A 35 -0.32 -6.77 -7.56
CA VAL A 35 -1.48 -7.10 -6.72
C VAL A 35 -1.24 -6.60 -5.30
N ARG A 36 -2.31 -6.21 -4.61
CA ARG A 36 -2.24 -5.69 -3.24
C ARG A 36 -2.66 -6.70 -2.19
N ASP A 37 -3.58 -7.55 -2.57
CA ASP A 37 -4.26 -8.47 -1.66
C ASP A 37 -4.29 -9.84 -2.34
N VAL A 38 -3.47 -10.77 -1.87
CA VAL A 38 -3.43 -12.13 -2.41
C VAL A 38 -3.10 -13.12 -1.31
N ASP A 39 -3.82 -14.22 -1.32
CA ASP A 39 -3.33 -15.47 -0.75
C ASP A 39 -1.96 -15.80 -1.35
N TYR A 40 -0.94 -15.95 -0.51
CA TYR A 40 0.46 -16.20 -0.90
C TYR A 40 0.70 -17.57 -1.57
N GLN A 41 -0.27 -18.09 -2.32
CA GLN A 41 -0.18 -19.38 -3.00
C GLN A 41 0.76 -19.36 -4.21
N TYR A 42 1.03 -18.18 -4.75
CA TYR A 42 1.81 -18.02 -5.97
C TYR A 42 3.06 -17.17 -5.74
N PRO A 43 4.19 -17.52 -6.36
CA PRO A 43 5.36 -16.65 -6.35
C PRO A 43 5.03 -15.32 -7.02
N GLY A 44 5.58 -14.22 -6.49
CA GLY A 44 5.30 -12.93 -7.08
C GLY A 44 5.74 -11.74 -6.24
N ILE A 45 5.31 -10.55 -6.65
CA ILE A 45 5.65 -9.28 -5.98
C ILE A 45 4.38 -8.48 -5.76
N LEU A 46 4.16 -8.11 -4.51
CA LEU A 46 3.05 -7.24 -4.13
C LEU A 46 3.32 -5.78 -4.54
N MET A 47 2.28 -5.05 -4.84
CA MET A 47 2.32 -3.62 -5.12
C MET A 47 2.07 -2.78 -3.85
N ILE A 48 2.61 -3.25 -2.73
CA ILE A 48 2.49 -2.60 -1.43
C ILE A 48 3.90 -2.22 -0.99
N PRO A 49 4.17 -0.95 -0.68
CA PRO A 49 5.45 -0.58 -0.06
C PRO A 49 5.60 -1.28 1.28
N ASP A 50 6.81 -1.69 1.60
CA ASP A 50 7.14 -2.17 2.92
C ASP A 50 6.84 -1.09 3.96
N PRO A 51 5.98 -1.37 4.97
CA PRO A 51 5.63 -0.39 5.98
C PRO A 51 6.86 0.08 6.78
N GLU A 52 7.85 -0.77 7.00
CA GLU A 52 9.08 -0.38 7.70
C GLU A 52 9.81 0.73 6.97
N VAL A 53 9.95 0.63 5.65
CA VAL A 53 10.64 1.63 4.83
C VAL A 53 9.97 3.01 4.89
N ILE A 54 8.64 3.05 4.83
CA ILE A 54 7.90 4.32 4.88
C ILE A 54 7.93 4.91 6.29
N LEU A 55 7.82 4.09 7.32
CA LEU A 55 7.81 4.54 8.71
C LEU A 55 9.20 4.91 9.23
N GLU A 56 10.25 4.22 8.80
CA GLU A 56 11.63 4.62 9.04
C GLU A 56 11.89 6.03 8.48
N ARG A 57 11.42 6.28 7.25
CA ARG A 57 11.53 7.61 6.64
C ARG A 57 10.74 8.67 7.42
N LEU A 58 9.55 8.34 7.92
CA LEU A 58 8.77 9.23 8.78
C LEU A 58 9.57 9.63 10.02
N LEU A 59 10.05 8.64 10.78
CA LEU A 59 10.74 8.89 12.05
C LEU A 59 12.10 9.58 11.86
N LEU A 60 12.74 9.41 10.71
CA LEU A 60 13.95 10.16 10.35
C LEU A 60 13.65 11.64 10.08
N LEU A 61 12.55 11.95 9.40
CA LEU A 61 12.18 13.32 9.02
C LEU A 61 11.40 14.06 10.11
N ALA A 62 10.68 13.32 10.96
CA ALA A 62 9.84 13.84 12.03
C ALA A 62 9.98 12.98 13.30
N PRO A 63 11.12 13.08 14.01
CA PRO A 63 11.42 12.22 15.17
C PRO A 63 10.51 12.44 16.38
N ASP A 64 9.80 13.57 16.43
CA ASP A 64 8.90 13.93 17.53
C ASP A 64 7.49 13.31 17.38
N VAL A 65 7.22 12.60 16.29
CA VAL A 65 5.94 11.92 16.07
C VAL A 65 5.74 10.83 17.12
N LYS A 66 4.57 10.85 17.77
CA LYS A 66 4.14 9.89 18.80
C LYS A 66 2.93 9.09 18.37
N ARG A 67 2.20 9.55 17.36
CA ARG A 67 1.01 8.85 16.83
C ARG A 67 0.91 9.01 15.33
N VAL A 68 0.60 7.91 14.66
CA VAL A 68 0.31 7.87 13.23
C VAL A 68 -1.16 7.49 13.03
N HIS A 69 -1.90 8.34 12.36
CA HIS A 69 -3.31 8.11 12.03
C HIS A 69 -3.43 7.55 10.61
N VAL A 70 -4.32 6.56 10.47
CA VAL A 70 -4.66 5.93 9.19
C VAL A 70 -6.16 5.76 9.09
N VAL A 71 -6.74 6.11 7.96
CA VAL A 71 -8.13 5.76 7.62
C VAL A 71 -8.10 4.65 6.58
N GLN A 72 -8.66 3.49 6.92
CA GLN A 72 -8.68 2.29 6.11
C GLN A 72 -10.08 1.97 5.61
N LYS A 73 -10.17 1.43 4.41
CA LYS A 73 -11.42 0.96 3.81
C LYS A 73 -11.86 -0.38 4.40
N GLY A 74 -13.13 -0.43 4.88
CA GLY A 74 -13.72 -1.64 5.42
C GLY A 74 -13.07 -2.11 6.72
N GLU A 75 -13.53 -3.23 7.26
CA GLU A 75 -13.11 -3.76 8.56
C GLU A 75 -11.99 -4.83 8.46
N GLY A 76 -11.50 -5.12 7.26
CA GLY A 76 -10.45 -6.12 7.04
C GLY A 76 -9.10 -5.68 7.60
N GLU A 77 -8.33 -6.61 8.15
CA GLU A 77 -6.96 -6.33 8.56
C GLU A 77 -6.04 -6.24 7.33
N ASP A 78 -5.55 -5.05 7.03
CA ASP A 78 -4.56 -4.83 5.98
C ASP A 78 -3.18 -5.34 6.44
N ILE A 79 -2.56 -6.20 5.65
CA ILE A 79 -1.25 -6.79 5.97
C ILE A 79 -0.16 -5.72 6.17
N GLN A 80 -0.25 -4.61 5.43
CA GLN A 80 0.66 -3.49 5.56
C GLN A 80 0.51 -2.83 6.94
N LEU A 81 -0.72 -2.70 7.45
CA LEU A 81 -0.98 -2.08 8.75
C LEU A 81 -0.59 -2.97 9.92
N ARG A 82 -0.62 -4.31 9.75
CA ARG A 82 -0.11 -5.23 10.77
C ARG A 82 1.39 -5.03 10.99
N GLY A 83 2.20 -5.09 9.93
CA GLY A 83 3.63 -4.82 10.02
C GLY A 83 3.94 -3.41 10.52
N ALA A 84 3.16 -2.41 10.10
CA ALA A 84 3.28 -1.04 10.58
C ALA A 84 3.05 -0.92 12.09
N LYS A 85 2.05 -1.63 12.62
CA LYS A 85 1.72 -1.61 14.05
C LYS A 85 2.86 -2.17 14.90
N GLU A 86 3.42 -3.30 14.49
CA GLU A 86 4.56 -3.93 15.18
C GLU A 86 5.80 -3.03 15.15
N TYR A 87 6.11 -2.47 13.99
CA TYR A 87 7.25 -1.57 13.80
C TYR A 87 7.15 -0.31 14.66
N LEU A 88 6.01 0.39 14.66
CA LEU A 88 5.79 1.60 15.43
C LEU A 88 5.76 1.32 16.94
N ALA A 89 5.11 0.24 17.38
CA ALA A 89 5.06 -0.15 18.78
C ALA A 89 6.47 -0.37 19.38
N SER A 90 7.38 -0.98 18.62
CA SER A 90 8.78 -1.18 19.04
C SER A 90 9.56 0.14 19.24
N ARG A 91 9.03 1.24 18.74
CA ARG A 91 9.62 2.60 18.82
C ARG A 91 8.82 3.57 19.71
N GLY A 92 7.83 3.05 20.42
CA GLY A 92 6.97 3.84 21.31
C GLY A 92 6.04 4.82 20.58
N VAL A 93 5.69 4.52 19.31
CA VAL A 93 4.76 5.30 18.51
C VAL A 93 3.46 4.52 18.35
N GLU A 94 2.34 5.20 18.58
CA GLU A 94 0.99 4.63 18.43
C GLU A 94 0.57 4.62 16.96
N LEU A 95 -0.10 3.55 16.50
CA LEU A 95 -0.82 3.51 15.23
C LEU A 95 -2.32 3.51 15.49
N ASP A 96 -2.98 4.64 15.19
CA ASP A 96 -4.44 4.81 15.28
C ASP A 96 -5.08 4.47 13.94
N ILE A 97 -5.68 3.29 13.84
CA ILE A 97 -6.36 2.80 12.64
C ILE A 97 -7.86 3.02 12.80
N ARG A 98 -8.45 3.78 11.87
CA ARG A 98 -9.89 4.00 11.80
C ARG A 98 -10.44 3.42 10.52
N HIS A 99 -11.61 2.79 10.62
CA HIS A 99 -12.25 2.11 9.51
C HIS A 99 -13.38 2.95 8.94
N SER A 100 -13.53 2.95 7.64
CA SER A 100 -14.61 3.63 6.94
C SER A 100 -15.16 2.77 5.81
N ASN A 101 -16.47 2.82 5.60
CA ASN A 101 -17.15 2.07 4.56
C ASN A 101 -17.42 2.92 3.31
N ASP A 102 -17.40 4.25 3.46
CA ASP A 102 -17.63 5.18 2.35
C ASP A 102 -16.88 6.51 2.52
N LEU A 103 -16.92 7.32 1.46
CA LEU A 103 -16.25 8.62 1.43
C LEU A 103 -16.79 9.61 2.46
N ARG A 104 -18.09 9.57 2.77
CA ARG A 104 -18.74 10.49 3.71
C ARG A 104 -18.30 10.19 5.14
N GLU A 105 -18.31 8.92 5.50
CA GLU A 105 -17.82 8.46 6.80
C GLU A 105 -16.33 8.78 6.95
N ALA A 106 -15.51 8.52 5.92
CA ALA A 106 -14.10 8.88 5.92
C ALA A 106 -13.87 10.39 6.15
N ALA A 107 -14.64 11.24 5.48
CA ALA A 107 -14.55 12.70 5.66
C ALA A 107 -14.86 13.12 7.10
N SER A 108 -15.87 12.50 7.75
CA SER A 108 -16.19 12.75 9.14
C SER A 108 -15.09 12.29 10.08
N ILE A 109 -14.51 11.11 9.81
CA ILE A 109 -13.39 10.57 10.59
C ILE A 109 -12.16 11.48 10.51
N TYR A 110 -11.82 11.95 9.30
CA TYR A 110 -10.71 12.88 9.12
C TYR A 110 -10.95 14.21 9.87
N ALA A 111 -12.15 14.77 9.80
CA ALA A 111 -12.49 16.01 10.49
C ALA A 111 -12.35 15.87 12.02
N ASP A 112 -12.94 14.80 12.60
CA ASP A 112 -12.84 14.51 14.05
C ASP A 112 -11.39 14.26 14.51
N MET A 113 -10.65 13.51 13.71
CA MET A 113 -9.23 13.25 13.96
C MET A 113 -8.42 14.55 13.94
N LEU A 114 -8.60 15.36 12.92
CA LEU A 114 -7.86 16.60 12.74
C LEU A 114 -8.21 17.66 13.79
N GLU A 115 -9.43 17.66 14.33
CA GLU A 115 -9.79 18.55 15.43
C GLU A 115 -8.90 18.31 16.65
N LYS A 116 -8.61 17.04 16.96
CA LYS A 116 -7.84 16.59 18.13
C LYS A 116 -6.33 16.48 17.91
N ALA A 117 -5.90 16.46 16.65
CA ALA A 117 -4.51 16.28 16.28
C ALA A 117 -3.63 17.47 16.69
N ASN A 118 -2.35 17.19 16.93
CA ASN A 118 -1.32 18.15 17.34
C ASN A 118 0.00 17.89 16.60
N ALA A 119 1.05 18.65 16.91
CA ALA A 119 2.35 18.57 16.25
C ALA A 119 3.10 17.24 16.42
N SER A 120 2.69 16.39 17.38
CA SER A 120 3.28 15.05 17.56
C SER A 120 2.50 13.97 16.80
N ASP A 121 1.52 14.34 16.01
CA ASP A 121 0.72 13.41 15.21
C ASP A 121 1.16 13.45 13.74
N ALA A 122 0.97 12.32 13.05
CA ALA A 122 1.16 12.21 11.61
C ALA A 122 -0.05 11.53 10.97
N VAL A 123 -0.35 11.85 9.72
CA VAL A 123 -1.39 11.18 8.93
C VAL A 123 -0.76 10.45 7.76
N TRP A 124 -0.99 9.16 7.69
CA TRP A 124 -0.57 8.31 6.59
C TRP A 124 -1.70 8.07 5.61
N ILE A 125 -1.54 8.57 4.40
CA ILE A 125 -2.50 8.33 3.31
C ILE A 125 -2.06 7.07 2.57
N LEU A 126 -2.85 6.00 2.70
CA LEU A 126 -2.61 4.72 2.04
C LEU A 126 -2.74 4.83 0.51
N GLN A 127 -2.14 3.87 -0.19
CA GLN A 127 -2.09 3.86 -1.66
C GLN A 127 -3.47 3.74 -2.33
N ASP A 128 -4.44 3.12 -1.68
CA ASP A 128 -5.74 2.90 -2.29
C ASP A 128 -6.56 4.19 -2.47
N GLY A 129 -6.14 5.30 -1.83
CA GLY A 129 -6.62 6.69 -2.09
C GLY A 129 -8.14 6.86 -2.17
N SER A 130 -8.90 5.77 -1.98
CA SER A 130 -10.33 5.70 -2.28
C SER A 130 -11.16 6.64 -1.42
N TYR A 131 -10.60 7.10 -0.32
CA TYR A 131 -11.26 8.04 0.59
C TYR A 131 -10.59 9.41 0.69
N VAL A 132 -9.47 9.63 0.02
CA VAL A 132 -8.79 10.93 -0.01
C VAL A 132 -9.00 11.57 -1.37
N ASN A 133 -10.13 12.28 -1.52
CA ASN A 133 -10.37 13.16 -2.65
C ASN A 133 -9.69 14.53 -2.44
N SER A 134 -9.80 15.42 -3.40
CA SER A 134 -9.19 16.77 -3.33
C SER A 134 -9.65 17.59 -2.12
N ALA A 135 -10.91 17.45 -1.70
CA ALA A 135 -11.45 18.21 -0.57
C ALA A 135 -10.87 17.71 0.76
N ILE A 136 -10.84 16.38 0.98
CA ILE A 136 -10.19 15.77 2.17
C ILE A 136 -8.70 16.08 2.16
N PHE A 137 -8.05 16.01 1.01
CA PHE A 137 -6.63 16.30 0.92
C PHE A 137 -6.32 17.77 1.28
N SER A 138 -7.11 18.73 0.82
CA SER A 138 -6.97 20.13 1.24
C SER A 138 -7.16 20.30 2.74
N LEU A 139 -8.16 19.65 3.33
CA LEU A 139 -8.38 19.67 4.77
C LEU A 139 -7.16 19.14 5.57
N LEU A 140 -6.54 18.04 5.09
CA LEU A 140 -5.32 17.49 5.68
C LEU A 140 -4.14 18.47 5.60
N LEU A 141 -3.97 19.14 4.45
CA LEU A 141 -2.88 20.13 4.28
C LEU A 141 -3.10 21.37 5.13
N ASP A 142 -4.32 21.88 5.21
CA ASP A 142 -4.65 23.03 6.08
C ASP A 142 -4.33 22.70 7.55
N ALA A 143 -4.68 21.50 8.00
CA ALA A 143 -4.33 21.05 9.35
C ALA A 143 -2.81 20.88 9.52
N ALA A 144 -2.11 20.35 8.50
CA ALA A 144 -0.66 20.21 8.52
C ALA A 144 0.03 21.55 8.74
N TRP A 145 -0.38 22.60 8.03
CA TRP A 145 0.16 23.94 8.18
C TRP A 145 -0.19 24.60 9.53
N ASN A 146 -1.46 24.51 9.94
CA ASN A 146 -1.93 25.22 11.13
C ASN A 146 -1.51 24.55 12.45
N LYS A 147 -1.26 23.25 12.46
CA LYS A 147 -0.97 22.45 13.65
C LYS A 147 0.42 21.83 13.66
N ASN A 148 1.24 22.07 12.64
CA ASN A 148 2.51 21.38 12.38
C ASN A 148 2.35 19.85 12.31
N LEU A 149 1.21 19.38 11.79
CA LEU A 149 0.91 17.99 11.62
C LEU A 149 1.66 17.44 10.40
N VAL A 150 2.23 16.25 10.50
CA VAL A 150 2.90 15.60 9.37
C VAL A 150 1.89 14.86 8.51
N VAL A 151 1.86 15.12 7.20
CA VAL A 151 1.09 14.35 6.22
C VAL A 151 2.05 13.66 5.26
N PHE A 152 1.97 12.35 5.16
CA PHE A 152 2.78 11.53 4.24
C PHE A 152 1.93 10.48 3.54
N SER A 153 2.45 9.89 2.46
CA SER A 153 1.61 9.09 1.57
C SER A 153 2.34 7.90 0.95
N SER A 154 1.56 6.94 0.48
CA SER A 154 1.99 5.89 -0.44
C SER A 154 1.68 6.22 -1.92
N ASN A 155 1.32 7.49 -2.23
CA ASN A 155 1.06 7.97 -3.58
C ASN A 155 1.93 9.21 -3.90
N PRO A 156 2.81 9.15 -4.94
CA PRO A 156 3.71 10.25 -5.27
C PRO A 156 2.99 11.53 -5.72
N LEU A 157 1.75 11.44 -6.19
CA LEU A 157 0.98 12.63 -6.57
C LEU A 157 0.70 13.54 -5.37
N HIS A 158 0.54 12.98 -4.18
CA HIS A 158 0.28 13.77 -2.97
C HIS A 158 1.46 14.68 -2.59
N VAL A 159 2.69 14.28 -2.92
CA VAL A 159 3.89 15.12 -2.68
C VAL A 159 3.85 16.40 -3.52
N LYS A 160 3.39 16.30 -4.76
CA LYS A 160 3.23 17.48 -5.64
C LYS A 160 2.21 18.49 -5.11
N HIS A 161 1.32 18.02 -4.25
CA HIS A 161 0.27 18.83 -3.65
C HIS A 161 0.53 19.22 -2.19
N GLY A 162 1.67 18.82 -1.59
CA GLY A 162 2.09 19.30 -0.28
C GLY A 162 2.27 18.25 0.82
N ALA A 163 2.08 16.96 0.54
CA ALA A 163 2.51 15.91 1.47
C ALA A 163 4.03 15.93 1.65
N LEU A 164 4.52 15.66 2.85
CA LEU A 164 5.95 15.76 3.19
C LEU A 164 6.81 14.85 2.32
N PHE A 165 6.39 13.60 2.13
CA PHE A 165 7.03 12.60 1.28
C PHE A 165 6.05 11.51 0.87
N ALA A 166 6.47 10.67 -0.08
CA ALA A 166 5.77 9.42 -0.39
C ALA A 166 6.77 8.29 -0.65
N VAL A 167 6.37 7.07 -0.25
CA VAL A 167 7.04 5.83 -0.64
C VAL A 167 6.07 5.01 -1.47
N TYR A 168 6.51 4.61 -2.65
CA TYR A 168 5.67 3.89 -3.61
C TYR A 168 6.51 2.86 -4.38
N PRO A 169 5.89 1.81 -4.95
CA PRO A 169 6.60 0.77 -5.68
C PRO A 169 7.33 1.30 -6.92
N ASP A 170 8.55 0.83 -7.13
CA ASP A 170 9.28 1.04 -8.38
C ASP A 170 8.79 0.02 -9.42
N ASN A 171 7.89 0.45 -10.30
CA ASN A 171 7.28 -0.40 -11.32
C ASN A 171 8.31 -1.02 -12.29
N LYS A 172 9.42 -0.33 -12.56
CA LYS A 172 10.46 -0.85 -13.45
C LYS A 172 11.23 -1.98 -12.77
N LYS A 173 11.65 -1.78 -11.53
CA LYS A 173 12.31 -2.83 -10.74
C LYS A 173 11.39 -4.01 -10.50
N MET A 174 10.13 -3.75 -10.16
CA MET A 174 9.12 -4.81 -10.01
C MET A 174 8.99 -5.65 -11.27
N GLY A 175 8.94 -5.03 -12.45
CA GLY A 175 8.90 -5.76 -13.72
C GLY A 175 10.13 -6.63 -13.97
N ALA A 176 11.33 -6.12 -13.67
CA ALA A 176 12.57 -6.87 -13.77
C ALA A 176 12.58 -8.09 -12.83
N SER A 177 12.23 -7.89 -11.56
CA SER A 177 12.18 -8.96 -10.56
C SER A 177 11.10 -10.00 -10.86
N LEU A 178 9.96 -9.61 -11.44
CA LEU A 178 8.96 -10.58 -11.91
C LEU A 178 9.50 -11.47 -13.04
N GLY A 179 10.31 -10.90 -13.94
CA GLY A 179 11.01 -11.68 -14.97
C GLY A 179 12.01 -12.69 -14.37
N GLU A 180 12.75 -12.30 -13.33
CA GLU A 180 13.66 -13.20 -12.62
C GLU A 180 12.90 -14.33 -11.92
N ILE A 181 11.80 -14.04 -11.22
CA ILE A 181 10.95 -15.05 -10.59
C ILE A 181 10.38 -16.02 -11.64
N ALA A 182 9.93 -15.51 -12.79
CA ALA A 182 9.44 -16.36 -13.88
C ALA A 182 10.51 -17.33 -14.39
N ASN A 183 11.75 -16.85 -14.57
CA ASN A 183 12.88 -17.69 -14.96
C ASN A 183 13.20 -18.76 -13.91
N GLN A 184 13.18 -18.43 -12.62
CA GLN A 184 13.38 -19.39 -11.53
C GLN A 184 12.30 -20.49 -11.52
N VAL A 185 11.03 -20.09 -11.75
CA VAL A 185 9.90 -21.04 -11.84
C VAL A 185 10.07 -21.99 -13.04
N LEU A 186 10.56 -21.51 -14.16
CA LEU A 186 10.86 -22.33 -15.34
C LEU A 186 12.01 -23.29 -15.08
N GLN A 187 13.11 -22.83 -14.46
CA GLN A 187 14.28 -23.67 -14.13
C GLN A 187 13.92 -24.80 -13.17
N LYS A 188 13.18 -24.53 -12.08
CA LYS A 188 12.71 -25.56 -11.13
C LYS A 188 11.83 -26.63 -11.78
N ARG A 189 11.20 -26.34 -12.91
CA ARG A 189 10.38 -27.29 -13.67
C ARG A 189 11.20 -28.13 -14.63
N ALA A 190 12.39 -27.66 -15.02
CA ALA A 190 13.30 -28.36 -15.92
C ALA A 190 14.26 -29.30 -15.18
N GLU A 191 14.33 -29.21 -13.84
CA GLU A 191 15.08 -30.17 -13.01
C GLU A 191 14.25 -31.46 -12.86
N PRO A 192 14.83 -32.65 -13.18
CA PRO A 192 14.12 -33.94 -13.17
C PRO A 192 13.72 -34.40 -11.76
#